data_8e0224c865ac50d41717b07e76dbed93
#
_entry.id   8e0224c865ac50d41717b07e76dbed93
#
_cell.length_a   1.000
_cell.length_b   1.000
_cell.length_c   1.000
_cell.angle_alpha   90.00
_cell.angle_beta   90.00
_cell.angle_gamma   90.00
#
_symmetry.space_group_name_H-M   'P 1'
#
loop_
_entity.id
_entity.type
_entity.pdbx_description
1 polymer ?
#
loop_
_entity_poly.entity_id
_entity_poly.type
_entity_poly.pdbx_seq_one_letter_code
_entity_poly.pdbx_strand_id
1 'polypeptide(L)'
;MNINGAVRQACTALIEDISELENGVYEVTLEPMKKFPLIRDLLVDRAKMFENLKKAKAWVPIDGSYDLGMAQPQDDHTRQFRYALSRCMSCGCCLEACPQVNDKSPFVGPATLAQSLLFDLHPVGKALEEERLDFLTSEEGITGCGNAQNCVRVCPKSVPLTEAIARLNRDTTKYKIKKWMGF
;
A
#
# COMPACT_ATOMS: atom_id res chain seq x y z
N MET A 1 1.22 5.52 -14.35
CA MET A 1 1.59 5.06 -15.70
C MET A 1 3.07 4.74 -15.76
N ASN A 2 3.51 4.04 -16.78
CA ASN A 2 4.93 3.89 -17.08
C ASN A 2 5.37 5.04 -17.99
N ILE A 3 6.49 5.68 -17.64
CA ILE A 3 7.10 6.76 -18.40
C ILE A 3 8.54 6.35 -18.68
N ASN A 4 8.90 6.22 -19.95
CA ASN A 4 10.22 5.71 -20.39
C ASN A 4 10.61 4.40 -19.65
N GLY A 5 9.65 3.46 -19.56
CA GLY A 5 9.85 2.15 -18.92
C GLY A 5 9.84 2.13 -17.38
N ALA A 6 9.77 3.29 -16.71
CA ALA A 6 9.71 3.39 -15.25
C ALA A 6 8.32 3.81 -14.77
N VAL A 7 7.76 3.09 -13.76
CA VAL A 7 6.49 3.49 -13.16
C VAL A 7 6.64 4.78 -12.37
N ARG A 8 5.84 5.77 -12.71
CA ARG A 8 5.84 7.09 -12.07
C ARG A 8 4.41 7.62 -11.94
N GLN A 9 4.23 8.57 -11.03
CA GLN A 9 3.04 9.40 -10.97
C GLN A 9 3.23 10.58 -11.95
N ALA A 10 2.47 10.62 -13.04
CA ALA A 10 2.69 11.58 -14.11
C ALA A 10 2.59 13.05 -13.67
N CYS A 11 1.68 13.37 -12.75
CA CYS A 11 1.51 14.75 -12.27
C CYS A 11 2.67 15.29 -11.40
N THR A 12 3.64 14.44 -11.04
CA THR A 12 4.83 14.82 -10.27
C THR A 12 6.13 14.61 -11.07
N ALA A 13 6.03 14.08 -12.28
CA ALA A 13 7.18 13.83 -13.14
C ALA A 13 7.50 15.11 -13.93
N LEU A 14 8.71 15.63 -13.75
CA LEU A 14 9.23 16.71 -14.58
C LEU A 14 9.82 16.13 -15.87
N ILE A 15 9.65 16.80 -16.98
CA ILE A 15 10.15 16.34 -18.29
C ILE A 15 11.68 16.20 -18.24
N GLU A 16 12.35 17.14 -17.63
CA GLU A 16 13.81 17.16 -17.45
C GLU A 16 14.35 15.95 -16.64
N ASP A 17 13.52 15.38 -15.75
CA ASP A 17 13.88 14.20 -14.95
C ASP A 17 13.66 12.87 -15.69
N ILE A 18 12.96 12.89 -16.82
CA ILE A 18 12.51 11.66 -17.51
C ILE A 18 13.05 11.53 -18.92
N SER A 19 13.54 12.60 -19.52
CA SER A 19 14.11 12.61 -20.87
C SER A 19 15.23 13.66 -20.96
N GLU A 20 16.23 13.38 -21.76
CA GLU A 20 17.26 14.34 -22.13
C GLU A 20 16.82 15.14 -23.36
N LEU A 21 17.30 16.37 -23.48
CA LEU A 21 17.02 17.24 -24.62
C LEU A 21 17.94 16.86 -25.79
N GLU A 22 17.42 16.16 -26.78
CA GLU A 22 18.13 15.81 -28.00
C GLU A 22 17.62 16.65 -29.18
N ASN A 23 18.52 17.37 -29.84
CA ASN A 23 18.19 18.25 -30.99
C ASN A 23 17.02 19.22 -30.73
N GLY A 24 16.88 19.71 -29.49
CA GLY A 24 15.80 20.62 -29.11
C GLY A 24 14.44 19.94 -28.88
N VAL A 25 14.39 18.61 -28.78
CA VAL A 25 13.16 17.83 -28.57
C VAL A 25 13.34 16.87 -27.38
N TYR A 26 12.31 16.79 -26.52
CA TYR A 26 12.20 15.75 -25.50
C TYR A 26 11.36 14.59 -26.04
N GLU A 27 11.92 13.38 -26.04
CA GLU A 27 11.17 12.18 -26.40
C GLU A 27 10.67 11.48 -25.14
N VAL A 28 9.35 11.30 -25.03
CA VAL A 28 8.70 10.70 -23.88
C VAL A 28 7.73 9.61 -24.31
N THR A 29 8.02 8.37 -23.91
CA THR A 29 7.14 7.22 -24.13
C THR A 29 6.23 7.02 -22.93
N LEU A 30 4.90 7.01 -23.16
CA LEU A 30 3.90 6.77 -22.14
C LEU A 30 3.21 5.44 -22.37
N GLU A 31 3.18 4.60 -21.33
CA GLU A 31 2.51 3.30 -21.36
C GLU A 31 1.58 3.15 -20.14
N PRO A 32 0.47 2.38 -20.25
CA PRO A 32 -0.34 2.02 -19.09
C PRO A 32 0.45 1.17 -18.10
N MET A 33 -0.01 1.11 -16.85
CA MET A 33 0.50 0.14 -15.88
C MET A 33 0.17 -1.29 -16.35
N LYS A 34 1.18 -2.18 -16.43
CA LYS A 34 1.07 -3.52 -17.06
C LYS A 34 0.42 -4.57 -16.15
N LYS A 35 0.41 -4.33 -14.83
CA LYS A 35 -0.18 -5.25 -13.83
C LYS A 35 -1.64 -4.98 -13.53
N PHE A 36 -2.21 -4.00 -14.18
CA PHE A 36 -3.61 -3.66 -14.09
C PHE A 36 -4.30 -3.92 -15.43
N PRO A 37 -5.51 -4.50 -15.45
CA PRO A 37 -6.24 -4.69 -16.69
C PRO A 37 -6.42 -3.36 -17.44
N LEU A 38 -6.08 -3.36 -18.71
CA LEU A 38 -6.22 -2.19 -19.58
C LEU A 38 -7.70 -1.99 -19.94
N ILE A 39 -8.22 -0.79 -19.74
CA ILE A 39 -9.54 -0.38 -20.22
C ILE A 39 -9.42 0.24 -21.60
N ARG A 40 -8.60 1.29 -21.72
CA ARG A 40 -8.24 1.91 -22.99
C ARG A 40 -7.09 2.91 -22.77
N ASP A 41 -6.25 3.11 -23.76
CA ASP A 41 -5.12 4.05 -23.75
C ASP A 41 -4.24 3.88 -22.50
N LEU A 42 -4.20 4.88 -21.63
CA LEU A 42 -3.47 4.88 -20.35
C LEU A 42 -4.37 4.56 -19.15
N LEU A 43 -5.68 4.34 -19.38
CA LEU A 43 -6.64 4.05 -18.33
C LEU A 43 -6.65 2.55 -18.02
N VAL A 44 -6.42 2.21 -16.74
CA VAL A 44 -6.41 0.84 -16.25
C VAL A 44 -7.48 0.61 -15.19
N ASP A 45 -7.99 -0.62 -15.07
CA ASP A 45 -8.91 -1.03 -14.02
C ASP A 45 -8.13 -1.30 -12.70
N ARG A 46 -8.53 -0.64 -11.63
CA ARG A 46 -7.96 -0.79 -10.30
C ARG A 46 -8.91 -1.47 -9.30
N ALA A 47 -10.00 -2.05 -9.75
CA ALA A 47 -11.01 -2.67 -8.89
C ALA A 47 -10.37 -3.70 -7.94
N LYS A 48 -9.52 -4.60 -8.47
CA LYS A 48 -8.80 -5.61 -7.67
C LYS A 48 -7.99 -5.01 -6.51
N MET A 49 -7.36 -3.84 -6.72
CA MET A 49 -6.61 -3.15 -5.65
C MET A 49 -7.54 -2.71 -4.51
N PHE A 50 -8.72 -2.19 -4.82
CA PHE A 50 -9.71 -1.79 -3.81
C PHE A 50 -10.38 -3.00 -3.15
N GLU A 51 -10.61 -4.08 -3.89
CA GLU A 51 -11.07 -5.36 -3.32
C GLU A 51 -10.08 -5.92 -2.30
N ASN A 52 -8.78 -5.86 -2.58
CA ASN A 52 -7.74 -6.26 -1.64
C ASN A 52 -7.75 -5.41 -0.36
N LEU A 53 -7.95 -4.09 -0.47
CA LEU A 53 -8.14 -3.22 0.70
C LEU A 53 -9.39 -3.61 1.50
N LYS A 54 -10.48 -3.98 0.82
CA LYS A 54 -11.72 -4.45 1.45
C LYS A 54 -11.49 -5.79 2.17
N LYS A 55 -10.84 -6.76 1.55
CA LYS A 55 -10.49 -8.04 2.19
C LYS A 55 -9.66 -7.83 3.46
N ALA A 56 -8.69 -6.93 3.40
CA ALA A 56 -7.82 -6.58 4.54
C ALA A 56 -8.50 -5.67 5.57
N LYS A 57 -9.80 -5.40 5.48
CA LYS A 57 -10.51 -4.50 6.41
C LYS A 57 -9.81 -3.14 6.58
N ALA A 58 -9.27 -2.58 5.50
CA ALA A 58 -8.49 -1.34 5.52
C ALA A 58 -9.40 -0.10 5.63
N TRP A 59 -10.16 -0.02 6.74
CA TRP A 59 -11.02 1.11 7.12
C TRP A 59 -11.15 1.22 8.63
N VAL A 60 -11.70 2.34 9.09
CA VAL A 60 -12.12 2.54 10.48
C VAL A 60 -13.59 2.14 10.59
N PRO A 61 -13.98 1.24 11.52
CA PRO A 61 -15.38 0.95 11.76
C PRO A 61 -16.09 2.21 12.28
N ILE A 62 -17.23 2.53 11.69
CA ILE A 62 -18.08 3.64 12.10
C ILE A 62 -19.34 3.02 12.71
N ASP A 63 -19.62 3.37 13.96
CA ASP A 63 -20.79 2.87 14.71
C ASP A 63 -22.07 3.67 14.45
N GLY A 64 -21.98 4.70 13.60
CA GLY A 64 -23.09 5.60 13.29
C GLY A 64 -23.19 6.80 14.23
N SER A 65 -22.37 6.90 15.28
CA SER A 65 -22.33 8.08 16.13
C SER A 65 -21.59 9.22 15.44
N TYR A 66 -22.18 10.43 15.52
CA TYR A 66 -21.59 11.61 14.91
C TYR A 66 -20.52 12.25 15.79
N ASP A 67 -20.69 12.17 17.10
CA ASP A 67 -19.76 12.72 18.09
C ASP A 67 -19.30 11.61 19.05
N LEU A 68 -18.06 11.20 18.89
CA LEU A 68 -17.41 10.21 19.76
C LEU A 68 -16.77 10.82 21.01
N GLY A 69 -16.99 12.12 21.24
CA GLY A 69 -16.38 12.87 22.34
C GLY A 69 -14.90 13.20 22.06
N MET A 70 -14.14 13.40 23.14
CA MET A 70 -12.73 13.79 23.03
C MET A 70 -11.89 12.66 22.41
N ALA A 71 -11.06 13.01 21.41
CA ALA A 71 -10.16 12.07 20.76
C ALA A 71 -9.23 11.38 21.77
N GLN A 72 -9.02 10.08 21.60
CA GLN A 72 -8.11 9.31 22.45
C GLN A 72 -6.68 9.83 22.33
N PRO A 73 -5.97 10.03 23.47
CA PRO A 73 -4.57 10.42 23.45
C PRO A 73 -3.71 9.40 22.71
N GLN A 74 -2.76 9.87 21.93
CA GLN A 74 -1.78 9.04 21.23
C GLN A 74 -0.38 9.59 21.50
N ASP A 75 0.61 8.71 21.56
CA ASP A 75 1.99 9.13 21.57
C ASP A 75 2.38 9.78 20.24
N ASP A 76 3.27 10.76 20.29
CA ASP A 76 3.64 11.55 19.13
C ASP A 76 4.36 10.71 18.04
N HIS A 77 5.17 9.75 18.45
CA HIS A 77 5.88 8.87 17.51
C HIS A 77 4.91 8.03 16.67
N THR A 78 3.92 7.40 17.31
CA THR A 78 2.87 6.64 16.61
C THR A 78 2.04 7.54 15.71
N ARG A 79 1.69 8.75 16.18
CA ARG A 79 0.95 9.75 15.40
C ARG A 79 1.73 10.16 14.13
N GLN A 80 3.01 10.47 14.27
CA GLN A 80 3.86 10.85 13.12
C GLN A 80 4.01 9.73 12.11
N PHE A 81 4.21 8.51 12.57
CA PHE A 81 4.30 7.34 11.70
C PHE A 81 2.98 7.06 10.96
N ARG A 82 1.85 7.14 11.66
CA ARG A 82 0.52 7.06 11.04
C ARG A 82 0.32 8.14 9.99
N TYR A 83 0.71 9.37 10.29
CA TYR A 83 0.64 10.47 9.33
C TYR A 83 1.45 10.17 8.06
N ALA A 84 2.65 9.61 8.21
CA ALA A 84 3.45 9.20 7.06
C ALA A 84 2.75 8.09 6.23
N LEU A 85 2.10 7.11 6.86
CA LEU A 85 1.32 6.07 6.19
C LEU A 85 0.07 6.64 5.49
N SER A 86 -0.62 7.60 6.10
CA SER A 86 -1.83 8.22 5.57
C SER A 86 -1.60 9.05 4.30
N ARG A 87 -0.35 9.35 3.97
CA ARG A 87 0.02 10.05 2.72
C ARG A 87 -0.20 9.19 1.47
N CYS A 88 -0.52 7.92 1.62
CA CYS A 88 -0.82 7.03 0.51
C CYS A 88 -2.06 7.51 -0.25
N MET A 89 -1.91 7.76 -1.54
CA MET A 89 -2.96 8.22 -2.43
C MET A 89 -3.52 7.12 -3.34
N SER A 90 -3.24 5.86 -3.04
CA SER A 90 -3.70 4.69 -3.80
C SER A 90 -3.38 4.76 -5.31
N CYS A 91 -2.22 5.29 -5.67
CA CYS A 91 -1.82 5.47 -7.09
C CYS A 91 -1.48 4.15 -7.81
N GLY A 92 -1.15 3.07 -7.08
CA GLY A 92 -0.80 1.77 -7.65
C GLY A 92 0.66 1.60 -8.06
N CYS A 93 1.51 2.65 -8.01
CA CYS A 93 2.92 2.54 -8.43
C CYS A 93 3.69 1.44 -7.69
N CYS A 94 3.47 1.28 -6.38
CA CYS A 94 4.11 0.24 -5.57
C CYS A 94 3.65 -1.18 -5.94
N LEU A 95 2.43 -1.36 -6.45
CA LEU A 95 1.93 -2.63 -6.97
C LEU A 95 2.57 -2.95 -8.32
N GLU A 96 2.62 -1.97 -9.22
CA GLU A 96 3.27 -2.11 -10.53
C GLU A 96 4.75 -2.50 -10.41
N ALA A 97 5.49 -1.88 -9.50
CA ALA A 97 6.92 -2.14 -9.31
C ALA A 97 7.22 -3.41 -8.51
N CYS A 98 6.24 -4.00 -7.82
CA CYS A 98 6.47 -5.15 -6.95
C CYS A 98 6.56 -6.46 -7.76
N PRO A 99 7.66 -7.21 -7.73
CA PRO A 99 7.78 -8.47 -8.48
C PRO A 99 6.82 -9.55 -7.99
N GLN A 100 6.38 -9.48 -6.72
CA GLN A 100 5.45 -10.45 -6.14
C GLN A 100 3.98 -10.18 -6.51
N VAL A 101 3.64 -9.01 -7.02
CA VAL A 101 2.32 -8.72 -7.57
C VAL A 101 2.32 -9.12 -9.04
N ASN A 102 1.73 -10.27 -9.34
CA ASN A 102 1.64 -10.84 -10.69
C ASN A 102 0.48 -11.86 -10.75
N ASP A 103 0.20 -12.42 -11.93
CA ASP A 103 -0.93 -13.33 -12.15
C ASP A 103 -0.78 -14.71 -11.46
N LYS A 104 0.44 -15.07 -11.05
CA LYS A 104 0.75 -16.36 -10.39
C LYS A 104 0.76 -16.26 -8.86
N SER A 105 0.71 -15.06 -8.31
CA SER A 105 0.79 -14.81 -6.87
C SER A 105 -0.51 -14.24 -6.34
N PRO A 106 -1.06 -14.76 -5.24
CA PRO A 106 -2.23 -14.20 -4.59
C PRO A 106 -1.92 -12.93 -3.78
N PHE A 107 -0.67 -12.51 -3.69
CA PHE A 107 -0.19 -11.42 -2.84
C PHE A 107 -0.93 -10.10 -3.08
N VAL A 108 -1.53 -9.57 -2.02
CA VAL A 108 -2.34 -8.34 -2.08
C VAL A 108 -1.54 -7.06 -2.32
N GLY A 109 -0.22 -7.11 -2.15
CA GLY A 109 0.68 -6.02 -2.46
C GLY A 109 0.96 -5.04 -1.31
N PRO A 110 2.02 -4.23 -1.46
CA PRO A 110 2.55 -3.39 -0.38
C PRO A 110 1.60 -2.27 0.05
N ALA A 111 0.76 -1.75 -0.85
CA ALA A 111 -0.23 -0.72 -0.50
C ALA A 111 -1.24 -1.24 0.54
N THR A 112 -1.76 -2.46 0.33
CA THR A 112 -2.71 -3.09 1.24
C THR A 112 -2.09 -3.32 2.62
N LEU A 113 -0.83 -3.80 2.66
CA LEU A 113 -0.12 -4.00 3.92
C LEU A 113 0.05 -2.67 4.69
N ALA A 114 0.49 -1.62 4.02
CA ALA A 114 0.68 -0.32 4.68
C ALA A 114 -0.63 0.29 5.20
N GLN A 115 -1.71 0.15 4.43
CA GLN A 115 -3.03 0.64 4.86
C GLN A 115 -3.59 -0.20 6.02
N SER A 116 -3.39 -1.52 6.05
CA SER A 116 -3.76 -2.35 7.20
C SER A 116 -3.08 -1.86 8.47
N LEU A 117 -1.77 -1.63 8.44
CA LEU A 117 -1.05 -1.10 9.60
C LEU A 117 -1.53 0.30 10.01
N LEU A 118 -1.82 1.18 9.05
CA LEU A 118 -2.36 2.50 9.34
C LEU A 118 -3.62 2.40 10.22
N PHE A 119 -4.52 1.47 9.90
CA PHE A 119 -5.76 1.28 10.64
C PHE A 119 -5.58 0.49 11.93
N ASP A 120 -4.60 -0.40 12.04
CA ASP A 120 -4.25 -1.06 13.31
C ASP A 120 -3.67 -0.07 14.33
N LEU A 121 -2.91 0.91 13.85
CA LEU A 121 -2.40 2.00 14.69
C LEU A 121 -3.45 3.06 15.02
N HIS A 122 -4.63 3.03 14.39
CA HIS A 122 -5.71 3.97 14.68
C HIS A 122 -6.50 3.51 15.92
N PRO A 123 -6.76 4.38 16.92
CA PRO A 123 -7.44 3.97 18.15
C PRO A 123 -8.75 3.21 17.93
N VAL A 124 -9.62 3.74 17.06
CA VAL A 124 -10.90 3.09 16.70
C VAL A 124 -10.68 1.97 15.67
N GLY A 125 -9.77 2.17 14.72
CA GLY A 125 -9.44 1.17 13.70
C GLY A 125 -8.92 -0.14 14.29
N LYS A 126 -8.28 -0.07 15.45
CA LYS A 126 -7.77 -1.23 16.20
C LYS A 126 -8.87 -2.25 16.56
N ALA A 127 -10.13 -1.87 16.59
CA ALA A 127 -11.23 -2.80 16.83
C ALA A 127 -11.32 -3.94 15.79
N LEU A 128 -10.77 -3.77 14.59
CA LEU A 128 -10.69 -4.80 13.54
C LEU A 128 -9.28 -5.41 13.39
N GLU A 129 -8.36 -5.19 14.33
CA GLU A 129 -6.97 -5.67 14.26
C GLU A 129 -6.90 -7.19 14.11
N GLU A 130 -7.68 -7.93 14.87
CA GLU A 130 -7.67 -9.39 14.83
C GLU A 130 -8.10 -9.94 13.46
N GLU A 131 -9.17 -9.40 12.89
CA GLU A 131 -9.64 -9.79 11.54
C GLU A 131 -8.62 -9.46 10.46
N ARG A 132 -7.92 -8.31 10.59
CA ARG A 132 -6.84 -7.93 9.68
C ARG A 132 -5.65 -8.86 9.80
N LEU A 133 -5.20 -9.15 11.02
CA LEU A 133 -4.09 -10.05 11.26
C LEU A 133 -4.39 -11.46 10.78
N ASP A 134 -5.62 -11.93 10.95
CA ASP A 134 -6.06 -13.24 10.44
C ASP A 134 -5.93 -13.30 8.90
N PHE A 135 -6.44 -12.28 8.20
CA PHE A 135 -6.27 -12.16 6.75
C PHE A 135 -4.79 -12.02 6.35
N LEU A 136 -4.03 -11.17 7.03
CA LEU A 136 -2.63 -10.92 6.69
C LEU A 136 -1.70 -12.11 6.95
N THR A 137 -2.12 -13.09 7.76
CA THR A 137 -1.40 -14.35 7.97
C THR A 137 -1.67 -15.40 6.91
N SER A 138 -2.64 -15.18 6.01
CA SER A 138 -2.95 -16.05 4.87
C SER A 138 -1.87 -15.97 3.77
N GLU A 139 -2.01 -16.80 2.75
CA GLU A 139 -1.14 -16.79 1.57
C GLU A 139 -1.23 -15.49 0.77
N GLU A 140 -2.39 -14.81 0.81
CA GLU A 140 -2.59 -13.50 0.17
C GLU A 140 -1.85 -12.36 0.91
N GLY A 141 -1.52 -12.57 2.17
CA GLY A 141 -1.00 -11.55 3.09
C GLY A 141 0.51 -11.37 3.08
N ILE A 142 1.07 -11.16 4.29
CA ILE A 142 2.46 -10.75 4.49
C ILE A 142 3.49 -11.76 3.98
N THR A 143 3.15 -13.04 3.99
CA THR A 143 4.03 -14.14 3.53
C THR A 143 4.37 -14.03 2.04
N GLY A 144 3.53 -13.37 1.25
CA GLY A 144 3.78 -13.12 -0.17
C GLY A 144 4.85 -12.04 -0.42
N CYS A 145 5.30 -11.30 0.59
CA CYS A 145 6.29 -10.25 0.42
C CYS A 145 7.72 -10.81 0.33
N GLY A 146 8.34 -10.73 -0.84
CA GLY A 146 9.74 -11.13 -1.07
C GLY A 146 10.79 -10.08 -0.71
N ASN A 147 10.43 -8.99 -0.03
CA ASN A 147 11.31 -7.89 0.43
C ASN A 147 12.18 -7.26 -0.68
N ALA A 148 11.67 -7.17 -1.91
CA ALA A 148 12.41 -6.59 -3.05
C ALA A 148 12.60 -5.06 -2.95
N GLN A 149 11.87 -4.37 -2.06
CA GLN A 149 11.93 -2.93 -1.77
C GLN A 149 11.68 -1.98 -2.96
N ASN A 150 11.27 -2.49 -4.12
CA ASN A 150 10.91 -1.66 -5.27
C ASN A 150 9.77 -0.69 -4.94
N CYS A 151 8.85 -1.10 -4.07
CA CYS A 151 7.69 -0.31 -3.67
C CYS A 151 8.07 1.03 -3.00
N VAL A 152 9.15 1.06 -2.21
CA VAL A 152 9.63 2.28 -1.55
C VAL A 152 10.24 3.22 -2.58
N ARG A 153 11.05 2.68 -3.51
CA ARG A 153 11.76 3.48 -4.52
C ARG A 153 10.82 4.23 -5.46
N VAL A 154 9.65 3.65 -5.77
CA VAL A 154 8.69 4.25 -6.70
C VAL A 154 7.57 5.03 -6.01
N CYS A 155 7.54 5.08 -4.67
CA CYS A 155 6.46 5.75 -3.95
C CYS A 155 6.57 7.28 -4.07
N PRO A 156 5.64 7.98 -4.77
CA PRO A 156 5.73 9.42 -4.97
C PRO A 156 5.46 10.21 -3.68
N LYS A 157 4.97 9.55 -2.63
CA LYS A 157 4.66 10.15 -1.32
C LYS A 157 5.61 9.71 -0.23
N SER A 158 6.68 8.97 -0.57
CA SER A 158 7.68 8.47 0.37
C SER A 158 7.05 7.79 1.59
N VAL A 159 6.01 6.97 1.36
CA VAL A 159 5.38 6.18 2.42
C VAL A 159 6.42 5.17 2.93
N PRO A 160 6.60 5.01 4.26
CA PRO A 160 7.61 4.13 4.84
C PRO A 160 7.19 2.65 4.75
N LEU A 161 7.08 2.12 3.52
CA LEU A 161 6.53 0.78 3.22
C LEU A 161 7.37 -0.34 3.84
N THR A 162 8.69 -0.24 3.83
CA THR A 162 9.57 -1.26 4.44
C THR A 162 9.40 -1.34 5.95
N GLU A 163 9.29 -0.20 6.63
CA GLU A 163 9.04 -0.16 8.06
C GLU A 163 7.65 -0.71 8.39
N ALA A 164 6.63 -0.33 7.60
CA ALA A 164 5.28 -0.84 7.76
C ALA A 164 5.25 -2.38 7.63
N ILE A 165 5.90 -2.93 6.61
CA ILE A 165 5.99 -4.38 6.38
C ILE A 165 6.75 -5.07 7.53
N ALA A 166 7.84 -4.48 8.01
CA ALA A 166 8.59 -5.04 9.13
C ALA A 166 7.76 -5.08 10.43
N ARG A 167 7.00 -4.02 10.72
CA ARG A 167 6.08 -3.99 11.88
C ARG A 167 4.99 -5.04 11.73
N LEU A 168 4.34 -5.15 10.57
CA LEU A 168 3.34 -6.18 10.32
C LEU A 168 3.90 -7.61 10.40
N ASN A 169 5.10 -7.87 9.91
CA ASN A 169 5.76 -9.16 10.06
C ASN A 169 5.90 -9.57 11.54
N ARG A 170 6.32 -8.62 12.37
CA ARG A 170 6.41 -8.83 13.82
C ARG A 170 5.03 -9.11 14.43
N ASP A 171 4.02 -8.33 14.07
CA ASP A 171 2.70 -8.40 14.68
C ASP A 171 1.94 -9.64 14.21
N THR A 172 2.01 -10.02 12.95
CA THR A 172 1.48 -11.29 12.42
C THR A 172 2.19 -12.52 13.02
N THR A 173 3.50 -12.45 13.26
CA THR A 173 4.24 -13.53 13.91
C THR A 173 3.76 -13.70 15.35
N LYS A 174 3.64 -12.61 16.12
CA LYS A 174 3.09 -12.65 17.47
C LYS A 174 1.66 -13.19 17.49
N TYR A 175 0.84 -12.77 16.56
CA TYR A 175 -0.53 -13.26 16.42
C TYR A 175 -0.59 -14.77 16.17
N LYS A 176 0.22 -15.29 15.24
CA LYS A 176 0.30 -16.74 14.97
C LYS A 176 0.74 -17.52 16.20
N ILE A 177 1.75 -17.05 16.93
CA ILE A 177 2.22 -17.70 18.16
C ILE A 177 1.11 -17.72 19.21
N LYS A 178 0.43 -16.58 19.44
CA LYS A 178 -0.67 -16.47 20.37
C LYS A 178 -1.80 -17.43 20.02
N LYS A 179 -2.22 -17.47 18.76
CA LYS A 179 -3.28 -18.38 18.27
C LYS A 179 -2.88 -19.87 18.43
N TRP A 180 -1.61 -20.20 18.21
CA TRP A 180 -1.10 -21.56 18.40
C TRP A 180 -1.08 -21.98 19.88
N MET A 181 -0.80 -21.05 20.80
CA MET A 181 -0.82 -21.30 22.26
C MET A 181 -2.24 -21.31 22.86
N GLY A 182 -3.29 -20.99 22.09
CA GLY A 182 -4.69 -21.01 22.54
C GLY A 182 -5.12 -19.77 23.34
N PHE A 183 -4.45 -18.63 23.16
CA PHE A 183 -4.78 -17.34 23.79
C PHE A 183 -5.44 -16.38 22.80
#